data_fe4104b8399378ecc060ce4765c84c2f
#
_entry.id   fe4104b8399378ecc060ce4765c84c2f
#
_cell.length_a   1.000
_cell.length_b   1.000
_cell.length_c   1.000
_cell.angle_alpha   90.00
_cell.angle_beta   90.00
_cell.angle_gamma   90.00
#
_symmetry.space_group_name_H-M   'P 1'
#
loop_
_entity.id
_entity.type
_entity.pdbx_description
1 polymer ?
#
loop_
_entity_poly.entity_id
_entity_poly.type
_entity_poly.pdbx_seq_one_letter_code
_entity_poly.pdbx_strand_id
1 'polypeptide(L)'
;MRATPWLVLTLLSGFSSPLPAMDDLYDLARGYAAAHGAGHGAVPSYARQTGLACSACHYQFLTLTPFGREFKLNGYVLTNRPLITEKDSTNGGSLDLSPASLVSAMLTASMTHLNDALPDTQNDAVALPQELSVFLAGQISSKVGIFSQLTYAGPDGSFGIDNVDLRYANHTSGDTPVVYGVTLNNSPSVQDLWNTTPVWGFPFIGTDAAPGPAASPILDDAFAQNALGLGAYTMINGLIYGEFSVYRSAIQGQAAPDAESGAIDGVAPYWRLALQKEFGHTYLMLGTYGMHASVFPDVLSGPTNAYTDIGVDAQFETPVGGGEIVARGTWLHEDQTLDATFDAGDANSANNDLSTLRFNASYYPNQRFGLTAGYFQTTGSTDTGLYPVDPVEGSANGSPKTTGFIGEVDYDPWENVRLGLQYTGYGNFNGGSTDYDGSGRDASDNNTLLLFAWLAF
;
A
#
# COMPACT_ATOMS: atom_id res chain seq x y z
N MET A 1 24.30 9.06 -27.01
CA MET A 1 24.13 10.51 -26.79
C MET A 1 24.14 10.76 -25.30
N ARG A 2 25.14 11.46 -24.78
CA ARG A 2 25.25 11.72 -23.34
C ARG A 2 24.25 12.83 -22.95
N ALA A 3 23.22 12.49 -22.16
CA ALA A 3 22.32 13.46 -21.57
C ALA A 3 23.04 14.17 -20.43
N THR A 4 23.09 15.47 -20.47
CA THR A 4 23.78 16.38 -19.55
C THR A 4 23.01 16.48 -18.22
N PRO A 5 23.68 16.44 -17.05
CA PRO A 5 23.03 16.43 -15.74
C PRO A 5 22.52 17.82 -15.26
N TRP A 6 22.31 18.77 -16.14
CA TRP A 6 21.97 20.17 -15.78
C TRP A 6 20.47 20.46 -15.66
N LEU A 7 19.59 19.51 -16.02
CA LEU A 7 18.14 19.76 -15.97
C LEU A 7 17.53 19.59 -14.56
N VAL A 8 18.22 18.91 -13.65
CA VAL A 8 17.72 18.68 -12.29
C VAL A 8 18.01 19.84 -11.34
N LEU A 9 19.07 20.61 -11.62
CA LEU A 9 19.47 21.71 -10.71
C LEU A 9 18.66 23.00 -10.89
N THR A 10 18.01 23.19 -12.04
CA THR A 10 17.24 24.42 -12.33
C THR A 10 15.81 24.39 -11.77
N LEU A 11 15.30 23.24 -11.33
CA LEU A 11 14.00 23.12 -10.65
C LEU A 11 14.05 23.42 -9.14
N LEU A 12 15.26 23.51 -8.57
CA LEU A 12 15.44 23.74 -7.13
C LEU A 12 15.53 25.23 -6.72
N SER A 13 15.56 26.18 -7.67
CA SER A 13 15.84 27.58 -7.39
C SER A 13 14.61 28.50 -7.37
N GLY A 14 13.42 28.01 -7.12
CA GLY A 14 12.22 28.85 -7.08
C GLY A 14 11.30 28.52 -5.91
N PHE A 15 11.34 29.33 -4.85
CA PHE A 15 10.41 29.49 -3.75
C PHE A 15 10.28 28.35 -2.75
N SER A 16 10.90 28.53 -1.60
CA SER A 16 10.60 27.86 -0.36
C SER A 16 9.36 28.50 0.28
N SER A 17 8.19 27.86 0.14
CA SER A 17 7.14 28.08 1.13
C SER A 17 7.48 27.21 2.34
N PRO A 18 7.56 27.74 3.55
CA PRO A 18 7.72 26.91 4.74
C PRO A 18 6.51 25.97 4.85
N LEU A 19 6.73 24.75 5.36
CA LEU A 19 5.63 23.90 5.79
C LEU A 19 4.78 24.71 6.77
N PRO A 20 3.44 24.71 6.63
CA PRO A 20 2.58 25.24 7.66
C PRO A 20 2.87 24.49 8.97
N ALA A 21 2.84 25.17 10.09
CA ALA A 21 2.96 24.51 11.39
C ALA A 21 1.83 23.47 11.53
N MET A 22 2.04 22.39 12.30
CA MET A 22 1.01 21.37 12.52
C MET A 22 -0.33 21.96 13.00
N ASP A 23 -0.28 23.06 13.74
CA ASP A 23 -1.46 23.80 14.20
C ASP A 23 -2.18 24.46 13.02
N ASP A 24 -1.46 25.02 12.05
CA ASP A 24 -2.04 25.62 10.83
C ASP A 24 -2.68 24.55 9.94
N LEU A 25 -2.07 23.37 9.83
CA LEU A 25 -2.64 22.23 9.07
C LEU A 25 -3.89 21.67 9.76
N TYR A 26 -3.89 21.60 11.09
CA TYR A 26 -5.04 21.18 11.87
C TYR A 26 -6.21 22.16 11.70
N ASP A 27 -5.96 23.47 11.75
CA ASP A 27 -6.97 24.50 11.53
C ASP A 27 -7.45 24.50 10.07
N LEU A 28 -6.57 24.24 9.09
CA LEU A 28 -6.93 24.05 7.69
C LEU A 28 -7.85 22.83 7.51
N ALA A 29 -7.49 21.68 8.13
CA ALA A 29 -8.30 20.46 8.06
C ALA A 29 -9.66 20.63 8.76
N ARG A 30 -9.71 21.35 9.88
CA ARG A 30 -10.98 21.72 10.54
C ARG A 30 -11.80 22.67 9.69
N GLY A 31 -11.16 23.64 9.05
CA GLY A 31 -11.81 24.55 8.11
C GLY A 31 -12.40 23.81 6.92
N TYR A 32 -11.65 22.85 6.36
CA TYR A 32 -12.10 21.98 5.28
C TYR A 32 -13.28 21.10 5.72
N ALA A 33 -13.18 20.42 6.86
CA ALA A 33 -14.26 19.61 7.43
C ALA A 33 -15.51 20.44 7.77
N ALA A 34 -15.34 21.66 8.28
CA ALA A 34 -16.44 22.58 8.58
C ALA A 34 -17.13 23.10 7.31
N ALA A 35 -16.38 23.36 6.25
CA ALA A 35 -16.90 23.85 4.97
C ALA A 35 -17.70 22.75 4.20
N HIS A 36 -17.41 21.48 4.47
CA HIS A 36 -17.98 20.34 3.75
C HIS A 36 -18.95 19.48 4.59
N GLY A 37 -19.22 19.87 5.83
CA GLY A 37 -20.21 19.25 6.72
C GLY A 37 -19.68 18.00 7.43
N ALA A 38 -19.27 18.16 8.69
CA ALA A 38 -18.89 17.04 9.54
C ALA A 38 -20.12 16.18 9.90
N GLY A 39 -20.25 15.00 9.31
CA GLY A 39 -21.24 14.01 9.68
C GLY A 39 -20.88 13.35 11.02
N HIS A 40 -21.86 13.21 11.91
CA HIS A 40 -21.72 12.52 13.19
C HIS A 40 -21.95 11.00 13.00
N GLY A 41 -21.04 10.30 12.34
CA GLY A 41 -21.07 8.84 12.19
C GLY A 41 -20.15 8.13 13.19
N ALA A 42 -20.37 6.84 13.45
CA ALA A 42 -19.44 6.00 14.19
C ALA A 42 -18.15 5.88 13.38
N VAL A 43 -17.04 6.36 13.91
CA VAL A 43 -15.84 6.70 13.15
C VAL A 43 -14.65 5.92 13.63
N PRO A 44 -13.75 5.47 12.73
CA PRO A 44 -12.52 4.80 13.10
C PRO A 44 -11.72 5.54 14.18
N SER A 45 -10.85 4.80 14.84
CA SER A 45 -10.10 5.27 16.01
C SER A 45 -9.38 6.61 15.81
N TYR A 46 -8.77 6.86 14.64
CA TYR A 46 -8.11 8.14 14.38
C TYR A 46 -9.10 9.32 14.38
N ALA A 47 -10.28 9.16 13.78
CA ALA A 47 -11.28 10.21 13.76
C ALA A 47 -11.84 10.50 15.17
N ARG A 48 -12.04 9.46 16.01
CA ARG A 48 -12.41 9.65 17.42
C ARG A 48 -11.35 10.41 18.21
N GLN A 49 -10.07 10.10 17.97
CA GLN A 49 -8.95 10.74 18.66
C GLN A 49 -8.71 12.17 18.19
N THR A 50 -8.84 12.42 16.88
CA THR A 50 -8.58 13.73 16.29
C THR A 50 -9.79 14.66 16.33
N GLY A 51 -11.00 14.09 16.37
CA GLY A 51 -12.26 14.82 16.21
C GLY A 51 -12.45 15.35 14.78
N LEU A 52 -11.73 14.78 13.80
CA LEU A 52 -11.82 15.13 12.39
C LEU A 52 -12.63 14.06 11.65
N ALA A 53 -13.31 14.47 10.59
CA ALA A 53 -14.01 13.60 9.68
C ALA A 53 -13.02 12.75 8.85
N CYS A 54 -13.45 11.63 8.29
CA CYS A 54 -12.62 10.79 7.41
C CYS A 54 -12.08 11.57 6.21
N SER A 55 -12.91 12.46 5.67
CA SER A 55 -12.58 13.35 4.55
C SER A 55 -11.46 14.38 4.83
N ALA A 56 -11.09 14.60 6.09
CA ALA A 56 -9.92 15.39 6.40
C ALA A 56 -8.61 14.69 6.00
N CYS A 57 -8.56 13.35 6.14
CA CYS A 57 -7.39 12.54 5.87
C CYS A 57 -7.44 11.82 4.52
N HIS A 58 -8.65 11.58 3.98
CA HIS A 58 -8.84 10.81 2.76
C HIS A 58 -9.75 11.57 1.77
N TYR A 59 -9.38 11.57 0.48
CA TYR A 59 -10.33 11.88 -0.58
C TYR A 59 -11.40 10.79 -0.65
N GLN A 60 -10.95 9.56 -0.55
CA GLN A 60 -11.70 8.33 -0.33
C GLN A 60 -10.77 7.33 0.35
N PHE A 61 -11.27 6.28 1.02
CA PHE A 61 -10.43 5.30 1.72
C PHE A 61 -9.24 4.86 0.88
N LEU A 62 -8.06 4.90 1.51
CA LEU A 62 -6.69 4.67 1.06
C LEU A 62 -6.09 5.78 0.19
N THR A 63 -6.86 6.72 -0.38
CA THR A 63 -6.30 7.88 -1.07
C THR A 63 -6.18 9.05 -0.10
N LEU A 64 -4.95 9.35 0.32
CA LEU A 64 -4.66 10.34 1.36
C LEU A 64 -4.69 11.78 0.81
N THR A 65 -5.34 12.67 1.55
CA THR A 65 -5.22 14.12 1.37
C THR A 65 -3.82 14.60 1.81
N PRO A 66 -3.42 15.85 1.52
CA PRO A 66 -2.20 16.44 2.09
C PRO A 66 -2.13 16.32 3.61
N PHE A 67 -3.23 16.57 4.32
CA PHE A 67 -3.29 16.42 5.77
C PHE A 67 -3.13 14.95 6.21
N GLY A 68 -3.73 14.00 5.50
CA GLY A 68 -3.57 12.57 5.79
C GLY A 68 -2.11 12.11 5.68
N ARG A 69 -1.39 12.61 4.67
CA ARG A 69 0.06 12.35 4.51
C ARG A 69 0.89 12.96 5.64
N GLU A 70 0.58 14.19 6.02
CA GLU A 70 1.26 14.87 7.13
C GLU A 70 0.99 14.17 8.47
N PHE A 71 -0.23 13.71 8.72
CA PHE A 71 -0.57 12.92 9.89
C PHE A 71 0.23 11.60 9.95
N LYS A 72 0.38 10.90 8.82
CA LYS A 72 1.20 9.69 8.70
C LYS A 72 2.68 10.00 8.90
N LEU A 73 3.21 11.10 8.34
CA LEU A 73 4.58 11.58 8.52
C LEU A 73 4.91 11.84 9.99
N ASN A 74 3.98 12.44 10.73
CA ASN A 74 4.11 12.75 12.15
C ASN A 74 3.81 11.57 13.08
N GLY A 75 3.84 10.34 12.55
CA GLY A 75 3.71 9.13 13.34
C GLY A 75 2.30 8.93 13.91
N TYR A 76 1.27 9.33 13.16
CA TYR A 76 -0.13 9.20 13.57
C TYR A 76 -0.48 9.98 14.85
N VAL A 77 0.22 11.08 15.11
CA VAL A 77 0.07 11.92 16.30
C VAL A 77 -0.32 13.34 15.91
N LEU A 78 -1.26 13.93 16.65
CA LEU A 78 -1.53 15.37 16.63
C LEU A 78 -0.98 15.99 17.92
N THR A 79 -0.11 16.99 17.78
CA THR A 79 0.69 17.57 18.89
C THR A 79 -0.10 18.20 20.00
N ASN A 80 -1.34 18.66 19.77
CA ASN A 80 -2.13 19.40 20.74
C ASN A 80 -3.30 18.60 21.33
N ARG A 81 -3.21 17.26 21.33
CA ARG A 81 -4.26 16.42 21.93
C ARG A 81 -3.90 16.02 23.36
N PRO A 82 -4.84 16.14 24.28
CA PRO A 82 -4.59 15.78 25.68
C PRO A 82 -4.41 14.26 25.80
N LEU A 83 -3.38 13.87 26.53
CA LEU A 83 -3.21 12.51 27.05
C LEU A 83 -3.59 12.50 28.53
N ILE A 84 -4.08 11.37 29.01
CA ILE A 84 -4.18 11.11 30.44
C ILE A 84 -2.78 10.79 30.91
N THR A 85 -2.14 11.71 31.62
CA THR A 85 -0.77 11.56 32.09
C THR A 85 -0.79 11.37 33.60
N GLU A 86 -0.37 10.20 34.07
CA GLU A 86 -0.06 9.98 35.49
C GLU A 86 1.46 9.99 35.70
N LYS A 87 1.92 10.77 36.67
CA LYS A 87 3.33 10.78 37.07
C LYS A 87 3.46 10.00 38.36
N ASP A 88 4.28 8.96 38.34
CA ASP A 88 4.72 8.31 39.57
C ASP A 88 5.70 9.21 40.30
N SER A 89 5.26 9.73 41.43
CA SER A 89 6.07 10.63 42.27
C SER A 89 7.25 9.92 42.96
N THR A 90 7.25 8.59 42.93
CA THR A 90 8.27 7.76 43.65
C THR A 90 9.41 7.35 42.73
N ASN A 91 9.14 7.02 41.46
CA ASN A 91 10.11 6.44 40.54
C ASN A 91 10.38 7.32 39.29
N GLY A 92 9.71 8.46 39.17
CA GLY A 92 9.87 9.39 38.03
C GLY A 92 9.30 8.84 36.69
N GLY A 93 8.56 7.72 36.74
CA GLY A 93 7.86 7.19 35.57
C GLY A 93 6.63 8.02 35.24
N SER A 94 6.21 8.03 33.99
CA SER A 94 4.94 8.59 33.54
C SER A 94 4.16 7.57 32.74
N LEU A 95 2.85 7.55 32.92
CA LEU A 95 1.92 6.79 32.11
C LEU A 95 1.16 7.75 31.22
N ASP A 96 1.28 7.60 29.91
CA ASP A 96 0.53 8.37 28.93
C ASP A 96 -0.52 7.46 28.28
N LEU A 97 -1.80 7.85 28.35
CA LEU A 97 -2.90 7.11 27.75
C LEU A 97 -3.75 8.03 26.87
N SER A 98 -4.15 7.54 25.69
CA SER A 98 -5.16 8.21 24.89
C SER A 98 -6.52 8.13 25.58
N PRO A 99 -7.25 9.25 25.74
CA PRO A 99 -8.60 9.23 26.31
C PRO A 99 -9.63 8.60 25.36
N ALA A 100 -9.33 8.49 24.07
CA ALA A 100 -10.17 7.86 23.06
C ALA A 100 -9.72 6.43 22.76
N SER A 101 -10.68 5.55 22.43
CA SER A 101 -10.37 4.16 22.06
C SER A 101 -9.43 4.10 20.84
N LEU A 102 -8.39 3.29 20.94
CA LEU A 102 -7.49 2.96 19.84
C LEU A 102 -8.06 1.86 18.91
N VAL A 103 -9.15 1.20 19.30
CA VAL A 103 -9.73 0.09 18.55
C VAL A 103 -10.81 0.60 17.62
N SER A 104 -10.79 0.13 16.38
CA SER A 104 -11.87 0.27 15.39
C SER A 104 -11.99 -1.02 14.60
N ALA A 105 -13.06 -1.16 13.82
CA ALA A 105 -13.26 -2.35 13.00
C ALA A 105 -13.73 -1.97 11.59
N MET A 106 -13.54 -2.90 10.67
CA MET A 106 -13.97 -2.83 9.27
C MET A 106 -14.63 -4.15 8.89
N LEU A 107 -15.70 -4.08 8.13
CA LEU A 107 -16.36 -5.21 7.52
C LEU A 107 -16.48 -4.95 6.04
N THR A 108 -16.05 -5.89 5.21
CA THR A 108 -16.34 -5.89 3.78
C THR A 108 -17.23 -7.07 3.40
N ALA A 109 -18.09 -6.85 2.41
CA ALA A 109 -18.87 -7.87 1.77
C ALA A 109 -18.76 -7.70 0.27
N SER A 110 -18.79 -8.79 -0.48
CA SER A 110 -18.64 -8.73 -1.94
C SER A 110 -19.53 -9.74 -2.67
N MET A 111 -19.75 -9.46 -3.96
CA MET A 111 -20.25 -10.37 -4.95
C MET A 111 -19.32 -10.32 -6.15
N THR A 112 -18.80 -11.46 -6.56
CA THR A 112 -17.83 -11.60 -7.65
C THR A 112 -18.43 -12.39 -8.79
N HIS A 113 -18.39 -11.81 -10.00
CA HIS A 113 -18.78 -12.47 -11.24
C HIS A 113 -17.58 -12.54 -12.19
N LEU A 114 -17.26 -13.73 -12.68
CA LEU A 114 -16.25 -13.97 -13.72
C LEU A 114 -16.95 -14.20 -15.07
N ASN A 115 -16.31 -13.81 -16.16
CA ASN A 115 -16.82 -14.09 -17.50
C ASN A 115 -16.97 -15.60 -17.74
N ASP A 116 -15.99 -16.40 -17.26
CA ASP A 116 -16.10 -17.86 -17.21
C ASP A 116 -15.71 -18.37 -15.81
N ALA A 117 -16.55 -19.20 -15.22
CA ALA A 117 -16.36 -19.71 -13.87
C ALA A 117 -15.03 -20.49 -13.75
N LEU A 118 -14.43 -20.45 -12.57
CA LEU A 118 -13.31 -21.35 -12.28
C LEU A 118 -13.81 -22.78 -12.18
N PRO A 119 -12.97 -23.77 -12.54
CA PRO A 119 -13.31 -25.17 -12.40
C PRO A 119 -13.78 -25.49 -10.97
N ASP A 120 -14.83 -26.28 -10.83
CA ASP A 120 -15.38 -26.74 -9.57
C ASP A 120 -15.84 -25.64 -8.59
N THR A 121 -16.03 -24.40 -9.07
CA THR A 121 -16.51 -23.28 -8.28
C THR A 121 -17.90 -22.80 -8.73
N GLN A 122 -18.57 -22.07 -7.86
CA GLN A 122 -19.79 -21.35 -8.20
C GLN A 122 -19.45 -19.94 -8.66
N ASN A 123 -19.85 -19.56 -9.87
CA ASN A 123 -19.83 -18.15 -10.29
C ASN A 123 -20.86 -17.34 -9.51
N ASP A 124 -20.77 -16.00 -9.55
CA ASP A 124 -21.60 -15.10 -8.72
C ASP A 124 -21.40 -15.33 -7.23
N ALA A 125 -20.16 -15.59 -6.83
CA ALA A 125 -19.78 -15.86 -5.45
C ALA A 125 -20.07 -14.64 -4.55
N VAL A 126 -20.73 -14.91 -3.42
CA VAL A 126 -21.02 -13.88 -2.39
C VAL A 126 -20.21 -14.20 -1.15
N ALA A 127 -19.36 -13.25 -0.74
CA ALA A 127 -18.58 -13.34 0.49
C ALA A 127 -19.14 -12.38 1.56
N LEU A 128 -19.44 -12.91 2.74
CA LEU A 128 -19.87 -12.16 3.92
C LEU A 128 -19.41 -12.87 5.21
N PRO A 129 -18.37 -12.38 5.89
CA PRO A 129 -17.54 -11.31 5.43
C PRO A 129 -16.66 -11.71 4.23
N GLN A 130 -16.33 -10.77 3.34
CA GLN A 130 -15.14 -10.86 2.51
C GLN A 130 -13.93 -10.73 3.42
N GLU A 131 -13.92 -9.65 4.23
CA GLU A 131 -12.95 -9.39 5.28
C GLU A 131 -13.63 -8.82 6.51
N LEU A 132 -13.14 -9.21 7.69
CA LEU A 132 -13.45 -8.58 8.97
C LEU A 132 -12.16 -8.18 9.63
N SER A 133 -11.86 -6.87 9.65
CA SER A 133 -10.62 -6.35 10.22
C SER A 133 -10.87 -5.65 11.55
N VAL A 134 -9.92 -5.81 12.48
CA VAL A 134 -9.82 -5.05 13.72
C VAL A 134 -8.53 -4.23 13.67
N PHE A 135 -8.65 -2.93 13.91
CA PHE A 135 -7.53 -2.01 13.94
C PHE A 135 -7.18 -1.64 15.37
N LEU A 136 -5.87 -1.67 15.67
CA LEU A 136 -5.29 -0.95 16.80
C LEU A 136 -4.54 0.25 16.22
N ALA A 137 -5.16 1.43 16.26
CA ALA A 137 -4.65 2.60 15.56
C ALA A 137 -4.82 3.86 16.40
N GLY A 138 -3.73 4.60 16.61
CA GLY A 138 -3.78 5.84 17.36
C GLY A 138 -2.49 6.28 18.00
N GLN A 139 -2.61 7.37 18.71
CA GLN A 139 -1.56 7.97 19.52
C GLN A 139 -1.33 7.15 20.80
N ILE A 140 -0.10 6.66 21.00
CA ILE A 140 0.35 5.97 22.22
C ILE A 140 0.97 6.97 23.19
N SER A 141 1.77 7.91 22.69
CA SER A 141 2.36 9.01 23.46
C SER A 141 2.41 10.28 22.64
N SER A 142 2.92 11.37 23.21
CA SER A 142 3.02 12.65 22.49
C SER A 142 3.85 12.60 21.19
N LYS A 143 4.61 11.54 20.95
CA LYS A 143 5.50 11.38 19.79
C LYS A 143 5.47 9.98 19.18
N VAL A 144 4.65 9.08 19.69
CA VAL A 144 4.55 7.69 19.25
C VAL A 144 3.11 7.37 18.92
N GLY A 145 2.90 6.87 17.72
CA GLY A 145 1.61 6.36 17.29
C GLY A 145 1.75 5.04 16.56
N ILE A 146 0.63 4.36 16.38
CA ILE A 146 0.55 3.03 15.77
C ILE A 146 -0.59 3.00 14.75
N PHE A 147 -0.38 2.25 13.69
CA PHE A 147 -1.38 1.67 12.80
C PHE A 147 -1.16 0.17 12.78
N SER A 148 -2.18 -0.61 13.13
CA SER A 148 -2.13 -2.07 13.07
C SER A 148 -3.49 -2.60 12.64
N GLN A 149 -3.48 -3.60 11.75
CA GLN A 149 -4.65 -4.25 11.19
C GLN A 149 -4.52 -5.76 11.35
N LEU A 150 -5.53 -6.40 11.95
CA LEU A 150 -5.73 -7.83 11.98
C LEU A 150 -6.97 -8.14 11.17
N THR A 151 -6.87 -9.06 10.23
CA THR A 151 -7.99 -9.41 9.35
C THR A 151 -8.33 -10.89 9.46
N TYR A 152 -9.62 -11.16 9.50
CA TYR A 152 -10.20 -12.45 9.18
C TYR A 152 -10.63 -12.40 7.70
N ALA A 153 -9.97 -13.20 6.86
CA ALA A 153 -10.35 -13.42 5.46
C ALA A 153 -11.47 -14.47 5.43
N GLY A 154 -12.66 -14.03 5.02
CA GLY A 154 -13.84 -14.90 5.04
C GLY A 154 -13.75 -16.08 4.07
N PRO A 155 -13.32 -15.88 2.81
CA PRO A 155 -13.16 -16.97 1.84
C PRO A 155 -12.19 -18.04 2.30
N ASP A 156 -11.04 -17.65 2.88
CA ASP A 156 -10.00 -18.58 3.35
C ASP A 156 -10.26 -19.15 4.74
N GLY A 157 -11.15 -18.52 5.50
CA GLY A 157 -11.42 -18.89 6.89
C GLY A 157 -10.23 -18.66 7.82
N SER A 158 -9.29 -17.78 7.47
CA SER A 158 -8.03 -17.55 8.15
C SER A 158 -7.95 -16.19 8.85
N PHE A 159 -7.08 -16.07 9.86
CA PHE A 159 -6.72 -14.82 10.51
C PHE A 159 -5.27 -14.47 10.19
N GLY A 160 -5.04 -13.21 9.82
CA GLY A 160 -3.71 -12.67 9.56
C GLY A 160 -3.49 -11.33 10.27
N ILE A 161 -2.22 -10.97 10.43
CA ILE A 161 -1.79 -9.61 10.78
C ILE A 161 -1.39 -8.94 9.47
N ASP A 162 -2.22 -8.05 8.93
CA ASP A 162 -1.95 -7.45 7.62
C ASP A 162 -0.81 -6.42 7.71
N ASN A 163 -1.11 -5.27 8.27
CA ASN A 163 -0.17 -4.17 8.33
C ASN A 163 0.05 -3.71 9.77
N VAL A 164 1.30 -3.56 10.16
CA VAL A 164 1.70 -2.94 11.42
C VAL A 164 2.75 -1.88 11.12
N ASP A 165 2.51 -0.66 11.61
CA ASP A 165 3.46 0.45 11.51
C ASP A 165 3.44 1.24 12.82
N LEU A 166 4.46 1.06 13.64
CA LEU A 166 4.70 1.80 14.88
C LEU A 166 5.72 2.89 14.60
N ARG A 167 5.37 4.15 14.84
CA ARG A 167 6.23 5.30 14.55
C ARG A 167 6.51 6.15 15.76
N TYR A 168 7.77 6.56 15.85
CA TYR A 168 8.19 7.74 16.60
C TYR A 168 8.48 8.86 15.62
N ALA A 169 7.94 10.05 15.85
CA ALA A 169 8.22 11.24 15.05
C ALA A 169 8.55 12.43 15.94
N ASN A 170 9.46 13.28 15.46
CA ASN A 170 9.82 14.53 16.08
C ASN A 170 10.22 15.56 15.01
N HIS A 171 10.22 16.83 15.37
CA HIS A 171 10.55 17.90 14.42
C HIS A 171 11.53 18.91 15.04
N THR A 172 12.30 19.57 14.17
CA THR A 172 13.09 20.74 14.53
C THR A 172 12.32 22.01 14.17
N SER A 173 12.48 23.05 14.97
CA SER A 173 12.03 24.40 14.64
C SER A 173 13.18 25.21 14.05
N GLY A 174 12.90 26.15 13.15
CA GLY A 174 13.87 27.02 12.51
C GLY A 174 13.55 27.32 11.06
N ASP A 175 14.44 27.99 10.36
CA ASP A 175 14.24 28.41 8.96
C ASP A 175 14.15 27.23 7.97
N THR A 176 14.63 26.07 8.35
CA THR A 176 14.50 24.83 7.59
C THR A 176 13.92 23.76 8.50
N PRO A 177 12.58 23.61 8.55
CA PRO A 177 11.94 22.64 9.38
C PRO A 177 12.25 21.21 8.88
N VAL A 178 12.56 20.32 9.83
CA VAL A 178 12.85 18.91 9.55
C VAL A 178 11.96 18.07 10.44
N VAL A 179 11.17 17.18 9.83
CA VAL A 179 10.54 16.06 10.52
C VAL A 179 11.47 14.85 10.39
N TYR A 180 11.70 14.15 11.48
CA TYR A 180 12.48 12.92 11.49
C TYR A 180 11.85 11.89 12.40
N GLY A 181 12.01 10.63 12.07
CA GLY A 181 11.38 9.56 12.82
C GLY A 181 12.01 8.20 12.63
N VAL A 182 11.45 7.26 13.38
CA VAL A 182 11.77 5.84 13.33
C VAL A 182 10.48 5.07 13.10
N THR A 183 10.51 4.06 12.25
CA THR A 183 9.40 3.13 11.99
C THR A 183 9.81 1.71 12.36
N LEU A 184 8.91 0.98 13.00
CA LEU A 184 8.96 -0.47 13.19
C LEU A 184 7.70 -1.03 12.52
N ASN A 185 7.89 -1.85 11.49
CA ASN A 185 6.77 -2.31 10.67
C ASN A 185 6.97 -3.77 10.21
N ASN A 186 5.89 -4.39 9.71
CA ASN A 186 5.88 -5.80 9.31
C ASN A 186 5.78 -6.03 7.80
N SER A 187 5.86 -4.97 7.00
CA SER A 187 5.82 -5.09 5.54
C SER A 187 6.63 -3.96 4.91
N PRO A 188 7.55 -4.27 3.96
CA PRO A 188 8.25 -3.23 3.21
C PRO A 188 7.26 -2.30 2.53
N SER A 189 7.55 -0.99 2.61
CA SER A 189 6.76 0.11 2.06
C SER A 189 5.41 0.43 2.74
N VAL A 190 4.97 -0.28 3.79
CA VAL A 190 3.74 0.08 4.54
C VAL A 190 3.81 1.51 5.12
N GLN A 191 5.02 1.98 5.40
CA GLN A 191 5.32 3.31 5.90
C GLN A 191 5.27 4.41 4.83
N ASP A 192 5.09 4.08 3.54
CA ASP A 192 4.99 5.07 2.47
C ASP A 192 3.92 6.13 2.75
N LEU A 193 4.30 7.41 2.64
CA LEU A 193 3.43 8.54 2.95
C LEU A 193 2.35 8.78 1.88
N TRP A 194 2.64 8.40 0.63
CA TRP A 194 1.78 8.73 -0.52
C TRP A 194 0.85 7.59 -0.90
N ASN A 195 1.08 6.39 -0.34
CA ASN A 195 0.36 5.18 -0.73
C ASN A 195 0.48 4.92 -2.25
N THR A 196 1.68 5.10 -2.80
CA THR A 196 2.00 4.88 -4.22
C THR A 196 2.83 3.64 -4.47
N THR A 197 3.47 3.11 -3.42
CA THR A 197 4.24 1.86 -3.46
C THR A 197 3.31 0.62 -3.48
N PRO A 198 3.80 -0.56 -3.89
CA PRO A 198 2.95 -1.71 -4.16
C PRO A 198 1.98 -2.12 -3.05
N VAL A 199 2.40 -2.11 -1.78
CA VAL A 199 1.53 -2.49 -0.63
C VAL A 199 0.25 -1.63 -0.53
N TRP A 200 0.26 -0.42 -1.08
CA TRP A 200 -0.86 0.50 -1.14
C TRP A 200 -1.42 0.68 -2.54
N GLY A 201 -1.07 -0.23 -3.46
CA GLY A 201 -1.50 -0.17 -4.86
C GLY A 201 -3.00 -0.25 -5.05
N PHE A 202 -3.51 0.42 -6.08
CA PHE A 202 -4.88 0.22 -6.55
C PHE A 202 -4.95 -1.06 -7.40
N PRO A 203 -5.98 -1.89 -7.26
CA PRO A 203 -7.24 -1.68 -6.53
C PRO A 203 -7.09 -1.89 -5.02
N PHE A 204 -7.93 -1.21 -4.23
CA PHE A 204 -7.86 -1.25 -2.77
C PHE A 204 -8.71 -2.37 -2.15
N ILE A 205 -9.49 -3.03 -2.94
CA ILE A 205 -10.23 -4.23 -2.59
C ILE A 205 -10.13 -5.21 -3.76
N GLY A 206 -9.90 -6.45 -3.45
CA GLY A 206 -9.85 -7.57 -4.39
C GLY A 206 -10.85 -8.65 -4.00
N THR A 207 -10.75 -9.78 -4.67
CA THR A 207 -11.55 -10.98 -4.39
C THR A 207 -10.69 -12.21 -4.63
N ASP A 208 -10.74 -13.17 -3.70
CA ASP A 208 -10.09 -14.48 -3.84
C ASP A 208 -10.84 -15.43 -4.77
N ALA A 209 -12.06 -15.01 -5.21
CA ALA A 209 -12.85 -15.76 -6.18
C ALA A 209 -12.43 -15.54 -7.63
N ALA A 210 -11.41 -14.70 -7.90
CA ALA A 210 -10.86 -14.45 -9.22
C ALA A 210 -9.36 -14.80 -9.25
N PRO A 211 -8.84 -15.38 -10.37
CA PRO A 211 -7.43 -15.70 -10.46
C PRO A 211 -6.57 -14.45 -10.54
N GLY A 212 -5.43 -14.46 -9.88
CA GLY A 212 -4.39 -13.43 -9.95
C GLY A 212 -3.27 -13.77 -10.92
N PRO A 213 -2.47 -12.80 -11.39
CA PRO A 213 -1.26 -13.05 -12.17
C PRO A 213 -0.28 -13.96 -11.43
N ALA A 214 0.37 -14.87 -12.15
CA ALA A 214 1.33 -15.83 -11.57
C ALA A 214 2.63 -15.20 -11.05
N ALA A 215 2.95 -13.98 -11.46
CA ALA A 215 4.23 -13.34 -11.15
C ALA A 215 4.05 -11.96 -10.54
N SER A 216 4.78 -11.71 -9.46
CA SER A 216 4.85 -10.45 -8.74
C SER A 216 6.27 -10.23 -8.22
N PRO A 217 6.84 -9.00 -8.31
CA PRO A 217 8.10 -8.66 -7.66
C PRO A 217 8.03 -8.83 -6.13
N ILE A 218 9.18 -9.04 -5.49
CA ILE A 218 9.24 -9.31 -4.06
C ILE A 218 8.71 -8.16 -3.20
N LEU A 219 8.83 -6.91 -3.67
CA LEU A 219 8.25 -5.75 -2.99
C LEU A 219 6.72 -5.64 -3.17
N ASP A 220 6.14 -6.40 -4.09
CA ASP A 220 4.70 -6.28 -4.37
C ASP A 220 3.84 -7.10 -3.41
N ASP A 221 4.34 -8.14 -2.77
CA ASP A 221 3.57 -8.87 -1.73
C ASP A 221 4.39 -9.84 -0.87
N ALA A 222 5.49 -10.39 -1.36
CA ALA A 222 6.14 -11.57 -0.80
C ALA A 222 6.55 -11.47 0.68
N PHE A 223 6.75 -10.26 1.21
CA PHE A 223 7.11 -10.05 2.62
C PHE A 223 6.00 -9.45 3.46
N ALA A 224 4.83 -9.24 2.91
CA ALA A 224 3.71 -8.79 3.70
C ALA A 224 3.48 -9.74 4.87
N GLN A 225 3.50 -9.20 6.09
CA GLN A 225 3.28 -9.92 7.36
C GLN A 225 4.41 -10.87 7.77
N ASN A 226 5.28 -11.33 6.87
CA ASN A 226 6.35 -12.31 7.15
C ASN A 226 7.70 -11.65 7.46
N ALA A 227 7.78 -10.31 7.44
CA ALA A 227 8.97 -9.55 7.75
C ALA A 227 8.77 -8.62 8.95
N LEU A 228 9.86 -8.30 9.64
CA LEU A 228 9.93 -7.22 10.62
C LEU A 228 11.01 -6.24 10.17
N GLY A 229 10.64 -4.99 10.01
CA GLY A 229 11.51 -3.91 9.58
C GLY A 229 11.71 -2.85 10.65
N LEU A 230 12.94 -2.35 10.75
CA LEU A 230 13.30 -1.17 11.53
C LEU A 230 13.93 -0.14 10.58
N GLY A 231 13.37 1.07 10.57
CA GLY A 231 13.81 2.13 9.68
C GLY A 231 13.84 3.50 10.33
N ALA A 232 14.56 4.41 9.67
CA ALA A 232 14.58 5.83 10.00
C ALA A 232 14.21 6.64 8.76
N TYR A 233 13.47 7.73 8.97
CA TYR A 233 13.04 8.62 7.89
C TYR A 233 13.18 10.08 8.25
N THR A 234 13.21 10.91 7.22
CA THR A 234 13.25 12.37 7.37
C THR A 234 12.49 13.06 6.24
N MET A 235 11.85 14.19 6.58
CA MET A 235 11.28 15.14 5.62
C MET A 235 11.91 16.50 5.87
N ILE A 236 12.61 17.02 4.88
CA ILE A 236 13.32 18.31 4.96
C ILE A 236 12.51 19.37 4.23
N ASN A 237 12.10 20.40 4.94
CA ASN A 237 11.36 21.57 4.43
C ASN A 237 10.09 21.19 3.65
N GLY A 238 9.45 20.05 3.99
CA GLY A 238 8.29 19.52 3.26
C GLY A 238 8.53 19.18 1.80
N LEU A 239 9.78 19.20 1.36
CA LEU A 239 10.17 19.03 -0.04
C LEU A 239 10.88 17.71 -0.30
N ILE A 240 11.82 17.31 0.56
CA ILE A 240 12.71 16.17 0.35
C ILE A 240 12.44 15.14 1.42
N TYR A 241 12.00 13.96 1.02
CA TYR A 241 11.85 12.79 1.88
C TYR A 241 12.97 11.79 1.63
N GLY A 242 13.47 11.21 2.70
CA GLY A 242 14.42 10.11 2.66
C GLY A 242 14.13 9.10 3.75
N GLU A 243 14.28 7.82 3.42
CA GLU A 243 14.09 6.70 4.33
C GLU A 243 15.09 5.60 4.04
N PHE A 244 15.51 4.92 5.10
CA PHE A 244 16.26 3.68 5.05
C PHE A 244 15.76 2.74 6.14
N SER A 245 15.46 1.49 5.74
CA SER A 245 14.95 0.43 6.62
C SER A 245 15.71 -0.87 6.38
N VAL A 246 15.75 -1.73 7.38
CA VAL A 246 16.28 -3.09 7.25
C VAL A 246 15.21 -4.06 7.71
N TYR A 247 15.04 -5.13 6.95
CA TYR A 247 14.03 -6.17 7.19
C TYR A 247 14.69 -7.51 7.48
N ARG A 248 14.00 -8.34 8.24
CA ARG A 248 14.32 -9.74 8.50
C ARG A 248 13.01 -10.51 8.59
N SER A 249 13.02 -11.81 8.28
CA SER A 249 11.85 -12.66 8.45
C SER A 249 11.38 -12.66 9.90
N ALA A 250 10.07 -12.52 10.08
CA ALA A 250 9.41 -12.53 11.37
C ALA A 250 8.79 -13.90 11.66
N ILE A 251 8.59 -14.19 12.95
CA ILE A 251 7.89 -15.39 13.43
C ILE A 251 6.44 -14.99 13.68
N GLN A 252 5.51 -15.70 13.04
CA GLN A 252 4.08 -15.46 13.20
C GLN A 252 3.42 -16.60 13.98
N GLY A 253 3.61 -16.59 15.30
CA GLY A 253 2.97 -17.58 16.18
C GLY A 253 3.55 -19.01 16.10
N GLN A 254 4.62 -19.20 15.34
CA GLN A 254 5.38 -20.46 15.20
C GLN A 254 6.78 -20.31 15.82
N ALA A 255 7.52 -21.40 15.94
CA ALA A 255 8.89 -21.37 16.47
C ALA A 255 9.94 -20.86 15.47
N ALA A 256 9.58 -20.71 14.19
CA ALA A 256 10.45 -20.27 13.11
C ALA A 256 9.63 -19.42 12.10
N PRO A 257 10.28 -18.65 11.22
CA PRO A 257 9.61 -18.05 10.07
C PRO A 257 8.93 -19.10 9.21
N ASP A 258 7.87 -18.69 8.51
CA ASP A 258 7.23 -19.56 7.53
C ASP A 258 8.15 -19.76 6.33
N ALA A 259 8.48 -21.01 6.04
CA ALA A 259 9.36 -21.35 4.93
C ALA A 259 8.66 -21.24 3.58
N GLU A 260 7.36 -21.56 3.51
CA GLU A 260 6.57 -21.51 2.27
C GLU A 260 6.39 -20.08 1.76
N SER A 261 6.36 -19.10 2.65
CA SER A 261 6.31 -17.67 2.30
C SER A 261 7.68 -17.06 1.93
N GLY A 262 8.74 -17.85 1.94
CA GLY A 262 10.11 -17.38 1.72
C GLY A 262 10.73 -16.69 2.93
N ALA A 263 11.89 -17.17 3.40
CA ALA A 263 12.57 -16.61 4.56
C ALA A 263 13.81 -15.82 4.16
N ILE A 264 13.93 -14.59 4.67
CA ILE A 264 15.08 -13.71 4.41
C ILE A 264 16.33 -14.29 5.08
N ASP A 265 17.39 -14.52 4.31
CA ASP A 265 18.72 -14.83 4.82
C ASP A 265 19.43 -13.55 5.26
N GLY A 266 19.71 -13.44 6.55
CA GLY A 266 20.33 -12.26 7.13
C GLY A 266 19.37 -11.06 7.22
N VAL A 267 19.62 -10.00 6.46
CA VAL A 267 18.82 -8.77 6.44
C VAL A 267 18.62 -8.25 5.01
N ALA A 268 17.46 -7.68 4.75
CA ALA A 268 17.12 -7.08 3.48
C ALA A 268 17.01 -5.55 3.63
N PRO A 269 17.94 -4.77 3.06
CA PRO A 269 17.88 -3.32 3.07
C PRO A 269 16.82 -2.79 2.10
N TYR A 270 16.05 -1.82 2.56
CA TYR A 270 15.07 -1.03 1.81
C TYR A 270 15.40 0.45 1.90
N TRP A 271 15.17 1.20 0.84
CA TRP A 271 15.34 2.64 0.82
C TRP A 271 14.26 3.33 0.00
N ARG A 272 13.95 4.59 0.34
CA ARG A 272 13.06 5.47 -0.41
C ARG A 272 13.56 6.90 -0.42
N LEU A 273 13.50 7.55 -1.59
CA LEU A 273 13.73 8.98 -1.76
C LEU A 273 12.55 9.57 -2.53
N ALA A 274 12.06 10.73 -2.11
CA ALA A 274 11.00 11.41 -2.83
C ALA A 274 11.15 12.94 -2.75
N LEU A 275 10.67 13.60 -3.79
CA LEU A 275 10.53 15.04 -3.87
C LEU A 275 9.06 15.36 -4.04
N GLN A 276 8.54 16.31 -3.27
CA GLN A 276 7.16 16.78 -3.41
C GLN A 276 7.10 18.30 -3.44
N LYS A 277 6.13 18.84 -4.19
CA LYS A 277 5.92 20.27 -4.25
C LYS A 277 4.50 20.64 -4.67
N GLU A 278 3.99 21.72 -4.10
CA GLU A 278 2.78 22.38 -4.54
C GLU A 278 3.10 23.53 -5.52
N PHE A 279 2.33 23.63 -6.57
CA PHE A 279 2.36 24.69 -7.59
C PHE A 279 0.97 25.33 -7.68
N GLY A 280 0.72 26.34 -6.87
CA GLY A 280 -0.63 26.90 -6.72
C GLY A 280 -1.56 25.90 -6.01
N HIS A 281 -2.51 25.34 -6.75
CA HIS A 281 -3.43 24.31 -6.26
C HIS A 281 -3.09 22.90 -6.78
N THR A 282 -2.00 22.77 -7.51
CA THR A 282 -1.56 21.49 -8.07
C THR A 282 -0.41 20.93 -7.25
N TYR A 283 -0.52 19.68 -6.84
CA TYR A 283 0.51 18.97 -6.11
C TYR A 283 1.19 17.93 -7.01
N LEU A 284 2.49 17.79 -6.87
CA LEU A 284 3.30 16.80 -7.55
C LEU A 284 4.29 16.15 -6.57
N MET A 285 4.36 14.83 -6.59
CA MET A 285 5.41 14.03 -5.96
C MET A 285 6.06 13.15 -7.02
N LEU A 286 7.38 13.01 -6.93
CA LEU A 286 8.20 12.06 -7.67
C LEU A 286 9.08 11.31 -6.69
N GLY A 287 9.08 10.00 -6.75
CA GLY A 287 9.82 9.14 -5.83
C GLY A 287 10.59 8.04 -6.54
N THR A 288 11.49 7.44 -5.77
CA THR A 288 12.19 6.20 -6.13
C THR A 288 12.42 5.41 -4.86
N TYR A 289 12.40 4.08 -4.98
CA TYR A 289 12.55 3.15 -3.87
C TYR A 289 13.18 1.85 -4.35
N GLY A 290 13.68 1.05 -3.44
CA GLY A 290 14.22 -0.25 -3.78
C GLY A 290 14.53 -1.10 -2.57
N MET A 291 14.77 -2.38 -2.84
CA MET A 291 15.10 -3.40 -1.85
C MET A 291 16.07 -4.42 -2.46
N HIS A 292 16.90 -4.99 -1.60
CA HIS A 292 17.67 -6.19 -1.94
C HIS A 292 17.43 -7.25 -0.88
N ALA A 293 17.12 -8.49 -1.30
CA ALA A 293 16.90 -9.60 -0.39
C ALA A 293 17.48 -10.89 -0.93
N SER A 294 18.12 -11.66 -0.06
CA SER A 294 18.41 -13.08 -0.27
C SER A 294 17.38 -13.89 0.50
N VAL A 295 16.75 -14.86 -0.16
CA VAL A 295 15.59 -15.59 0.38
C VAL A 295 15.78 -17.08 0.20
N PHE A 296 15.55 -17.83 1.25
CA PHE A 296 15.35 -19.27 1.18
C PHE A 296 13.95 -19.53 0.60
N PRO A 297 13.79 -20.21 -0.55
CA PRO A 297 12.46 -20.37 -1.16
C PRO A 297 11.51 -21.24 -0.29
N ASP A 298 11.86 -22.48 0.00
CA ASP A 298 10.95 -23.44 0.66
C ASP A 298 11.51 -24.03 1.96
N VAL A 299 12.70 -23.61 2.36
CA VAL A 299 13.40 -24.11 3.55
C VAL A 299 14.10 -22.96 4.26
N LEU A 300 14.52 -23.19 5.51
CA LEU A 300 15.18 -22.14 6.32
C LEU A 300 16.72 -22.22 6.28
N SER A 301 17.29 -22.98 5.33
CA SER A 301 18.74 -23.18 5.21
C SER A 301 19.10 -23.74 3.85
N GLY A 302 20.33 -23.52 3.38
CA GLY A 302 20.81 -24.01 2.09
C GLY A 302 21.09 -22.89 1.11
N PRO A 303 21.01 -23.13 -0.22
CA PRO A 303 21.11 -22.08 -1.21
C PRO A 303 19.91 -21.13 -1.12
N THR A 304 20.12 -19.88 -1.56
CA THR A 304 19.11 -18.82 -1.58
C THR A 304 18.89 -18.31 -3.00
N ASN A 305 17.75 -17.71 -3.23
CA ASN A 305 17.52 -16.82 -4.35
C ASN A 305 17.82 -15.38 -3.94
N ALA A 306 18.32 -14.56 -4.84
CA ALA A 306 18.55 -13.14 -4.59
C ALA A 306 17.68 -12.30 -5.52
N TYR A 307 17.09 -11.25 -4.94
CA TYR A 307 16.18 -10.33 -5.62
C TYR A 307 16.66 -8.89 -5.40
N THR A 308 16.59 -8.08 -6.44
CA THR A 308 16.92 -6.66 -6.37
C THR A 308 15.84 -5.86 -7.08
N ASP A 309 15.07 -5.14 -6.29
CA ASP A 309 13.98 -4.28 -6.72
C ASP A 309 14.42 -2.83 -6.82
N ILE A 310 14.09 -2.16 -7.93
CA ILE A 310 14.21 -0.72 -8.11
C ILE A 310 12.91 -0.18 -8.70
N GLY A 311 12.27 0.73 -7.99
CA GLY A 311 11.03 1.36 -8.38
C GLY A 311 11.13 2.87 -8.53
N VAL A 312 10.24 3.41 -9.36
CA VAL A 312 9.96 4.85 -9.45
C VAL A 312 8.45 5.05 -9.36
N ASP A 313 8.03 6.12 -8.68
CA ASP A 313 6.64 6.43 -8.50
C ASP A 313 6.36 7.93 -8.60
N ALA A 314 5.10 8.25 -8.84
CA ALA A 314 4.63 9.61 -8.93
C ALA A 314 3.19 9.75 -8.43
N GLN A 315 2.88 10.91 -7.86
CA GLN A 315 1.52 11.32 -7.53
C GLN A 315 1.29 12.74 -8.02
N PHE A 316 0.12 12.96 -8.63
CA PHE A 316 -0.34 14.26 -9.12
C PHE A 316 -1.75 14.51 -8.58
N GLU A 317 -1.98 15.71 -8.02
CA GLU A 317 -3.28 16.14 -7.53
C GLU A 317 -3.61 17.52 -8.09
N THR A 318 -4.85 17.73 -8.50
CA THR A 318 -5.31 19.05 -8.95
C THR A 318 -6.83 19.17 -8.86
N PRO A 319 -7.35 20.33 -8.42
CA PRO A 319 -8.79 20.57 -8.42
C PRO A 319 -9.32 20.75 -9.84
N VAL A 320 -10.44 20.10 -10.14
CA VAL A 320 -11.12 20.19 -11.44
C VAL A 320 -12.63 20.19 -11.23
N GLY A 321 -13.31 21.23 -11.78
CA GLY A 321 -14.78 21.26 -11.82
C GLY A 321 -15.47 21.22 -10.44
N GLY A 322 -14.79 21.68 -9.40
CA GLY A 322 -15.28 21.66 -8.02
C GLY A 322 -14.99 20.37 -7.26
N GLY A 323 -14.38 19.39 -7.92
CA GLY A 323 -13.85 18.17 -7.33
C GLY A 323 -12.32 18.09 -7.41
N GLU A 324 -11.75 16.91 -7.13
CA GLU A 324 -10.31 16.67 -7.15
C GLU A 324 -9.95 15.52 -8.09
N ILE A 325 -8.88 15.67 -8.86
CA ILE A 325 -8.23 14.59 -9.59
C ILE A 325 -6.97 14.17 -8.83
N VAL A 326 -6.84 12.88 -8.57
CA VAL A 326 -5.63 12.26 -8.03
C VAL A 326 -5.16 11.18 -8.99
N ALA A 327 -3.98 11.37 -9.58
CA ALA A 327 -3.34 10.36 -10.44
C ALA A 327 -2.09 9.82 -9.75
N ARG A 328 -1.90 8.51 -9.80
CA ARG A 328 -0.75 7.80 -9.22
C ARG A 328 -0.20 6.80 -10.23
N GLY A 329 1.11 6.63 -10.21
CA GLY A 329 1.77 5.61 -11.01
C GLY A 329 2.99 5.10 -10.30
N THR A 330 3.26 3.80 -10.47
CA THR A 330 4.48 3.15 -10.02
C THR A 330 4.96 2.19 -11.10
N TRP A 331 6.26 2.20 -11.33
CA TRP A 331 6.97 1.19 -12.12
C TRP A 331 8.02 0.56 -11.22
N LEU A 332 8.09 -0.76 -11.23
CA LEU A 332 9.01 -1.55 -10.43
C LEU A 332 9.70 -2.56 -11.36
N HIS A 333 11.01 -2.66 -11.26
CA HIS A 333 11.83 -3.65 -11.93
C HIS A 333 12.57 -4.49 -10.90
N GLU A 334 12.56 -5.79 -11.10
CA GLU A 334 13.23 -6.77 -10.25
C GLU A 334 14.21 -7.60 -11.09
N ASP A 335 15.47 -7.57 -10.67
CA ASP A 335 16.48 -8.54 -11.10
C ASP A 335 16.47 -9.75 -10.16
N GLN A 336 16.38 -10.96 -10.72
CA GLN A 336 16.28 -12.23 -10.01
C GLN A 336 17.52 -13.10 -10.29
N THR A 337 18.17 -13.58 -9.23
CA THR A 337 19.19 -14.66 -9.29
C THR A 337 18.63 -15.83 -8.49
N LEU A 338 18.09 -16.82 -9.19
CA LEU A 338 17.30 -17.93 -8.64
C LEU A 338 18.13 -19.20 -8.48
N ASP A 339 19.30 -19.11 -7.85
CA ASP A 339 20.23 -20.23 -7.74
C ASP A 339 19.60 -21.43 -7.04
N ALA A 340 18.86 -21.21 -5.94
CA ALA A 340 18.20 -22.27 -5.19
C ALA A 340 17.11 -22.96 -6.02
N THR A 341 16.26 -22.19 -6.69
CA THR A 341 15.15 -22.70 -7.51
C THR A 341 15.68 -23.40 -8.76
N PHE A 342 16.75 -22.87 -9.38
CA PHE A 342 17.42 -23.50 -10.50
C PHE A 342 18.08 -24.85 -10.13
N ASP A 343 18.77 -24.90 -8.99
CA ASP A 343 19.39 -26.14 -8.48
C ASP A 343 18.34 -27.19 -8.10
N ALA A 344 17.15 -26.78 -7.68
CA ALA A 344 16.01 -27.67 -7.44
C ALA A 344 15.37 -28.21 -8.74
N GLY A 345 15.60 -27.55 -9.87
CA GLY A 345 15.02 -27.92 -11.16
C GLY A 345 13.66 -27.25 -11.45
N ASP A 346 13.27 -26.28 -10.62
CA ASP A 346 11.99 -25.55 -10.70
C ASP A 346 12.11 -24.25 -11.52
N ALA A 347 13.31 -23.93 -12.01
CA ALA A 347 13.57 -22.90 -13.01
C ALA A 347 14.49 -23.42 -14.12
N ASN A 348 14.31 -22.94 -15.35
CA ASN A 348 15.19 -23.28 -16.49
C ASN A 348 16.39 -22.33 -16.57
N SER A 349 16.34 -21.18 -15.90
CA SER A 349 17.41 -20.18 -15.83
C SER A 349 17.56 -19.70 -14.40
N ALA A 350 18.82 -19.58 -13.96
CA ALA A 350 19.12 -18.94 -12.67
C ALA A 350 18.97 -17.41 -12.74
N ASN A 351 18.99 -16.79 -13.91
CA ASN A 351 18.86 -15.34 -14.06
C ASN A 351 17.56 -15.00 -14.80
N ASN A 352 16.68 -14.30 -14.12
CA ASN A 352 15.40 -13.86 -14.62
C ASN A 352 15.17 -12.39 -14.24
N ASP A 353 14.13 -11.78 -14.79
CA ASP A 353 13.69 -10.44 -14.49
C ASP A 353 12.17 -10.32 -14.47
N LEU A 354 11.66 -9.40 -13.69
CA LEU A 354 10.27 -8.97 -13.71
C LEU A 354 10.18 -7.45 -13.78
N SER A 355 9.12 -6.94 -14.39
CA SER A 355 8.77 -5.52 -14.33
C SER A 355 7.27 -5.37 -14.21
N THR A 356 6.85 -4.52 -13.28
CA THR A 356 5.45 -4.15 -13.13
C THR A 356 5.26 -2.65 -13.39
N LEU A 357 4.14 -2.30 -14.01
CA LEU A 357 3.68 -0.94 -14.17
C LEU A 357 2.23 -0.87 -13.71
N ARG A 358 1.94 0.02 -12.76
CA ARG A 358 0.58 0.33 -12.32
C ARG A 358 0.35 1.83 -12.43
N PHE A 359 -0.79 2.19 -12.97
CA PHE A 359 -1.23 3.57 -13.06
C PHE A 359 -2.71 3.64 -12.75
N ASN A 360 -3.14 4.62 -11.97
CA ASN A 360 -4.54 4.93 -11.79
C ASN A 360 -4.78 6.44 -11.71
N ALA A 361 -5.95 6.86 -12.18
CA ALA A 361 -6.44 8.21 -12.04
C ALA A 361 -7.86 8.17 -11.47
N SER A 362 -8.05 8.87 -10.36
CA SER A 362 -9.32 8.97 -9.66
C SER A 362 -9.85 10.40 -9.74
N TYR A 363 -11.14 10.56 -9.98
CA TYR A 363 -11.84 11.82 -9.91
C TYR A 363 -12.89 11.77 -8.80
N TYR A 364 -12.80 12.69 -7.87
CA TYR A 364 -13.70 12.87 -6.74
C TYR A 364 -14.52 14.15 -6.94
N PRO A 365 -15.71 14.10 -7.59
CA PRO A 365 -16.53 15.29 -7.82
C PRO A 365 -17.05 15.93 -6.54
N ASN A 366 -17.13 15.13 -5.50
CA ASN A 366 -17.48 15.50 -4.13
C ASN A 366 -17.07 14.35 -3.19
N GLN A 367 -17.35 14.49 -1.90
CA GLN A 367 -17.00 13.50 -0.87
C GLN A 367 -17.84 12.20 -0.92
N ARG A 368 -18.78 12.05 -1.84
CA ARG A 368 -19.68 10.89 -1.91
C ARG A 368 -19.45 10.02 -3.12
N PHE A 369 -18.76 10.51 -4.14
CA PHE A 369 -18.55 9.78 -5.38
C PHE A 369 -17.07 9.74 -5.74
N GLY A 370 -16.61 8.56 -6.13
CA GLY A 370 -15.32 8.31 -6.74
C GLY A 370 -15.48 7.63 -8.09
N LEU A 371 -14.66 8.03 -9.04
CA LEU A 371 -14.52 7.40 -10.35
C LEU A 371 -13.05 7.13 -10.58
N THR A 372 -12.65 5.87 -10.68
CA THR A 372 -11.25 5.50 -10.88
C THR A 372 -11.09 4.67 -12.15
N ALA A 373 -10.07 5.00 -12.93
CA ALA A 373 -9.59 4.19 -14.04
C ALA A 373 -8.13 3.83 -13.79
N GLY A 374 -7.79 2.56 -13.96
CA GLY A 374 -6.45 2.03 -13.76
C GLY A 374 -5.98 1.19 -14.95
N TYR A 375 -4.68 1.10 -15.10
CA TYR A 375 -3.98 0.19 -16.00
C TYR A 375 -2.88 -0.52 -15.22
N PHE A 376 -2.70 -1.81 -15.51
CA PHE A 376 -1.62 -2.59 -14.94
C PHE A 376 -0.96 -3.48 -15.99
N GLN A 377 0.31 -3.73 -15.78
CA GLN A 377 1.12 -4.61 -16.63
C GLN A 377 2.19 -5.27 -15.79
N THR A 378 2.37 -6.59 -16.00
CA THR A 378 3.53 -7.36 -15.57
C THR A 378 4.20 -7.91 -16.82
N THR A 379 5.54 -7.86 -16.89
CA THR A 379 6.36 -8.46 -17.93
C THR A 379 7.61 -9.03 -17.28
N GLY A 380 8.24 -10.02 -17.91
CA GLY A 380 9.47 -10.62 -17.39
C GLY A 380 10.03 -11.70 -18.30
N SER A 381 11.04 -12.34 -17.82
CA SER A 381 11.70 -13.47 -18.49
C SER A 381 10.73 -14.62 -18.69
N THR A 382 10.85 -15.29 -19.84
CA THR A 382 10.07 -16.50 -20.12
C THR A 382 10.81 -17.71 -19.56
N ASP A 383 10.16 -18.44 -18.66
CA ASP A 383 10.70 -19.66 -18.05
C ASP A 383 9.58 -20.66 -17.76
N THR A 384 9.59 -21.80 -18.45
CA THR A 384 8.55 -22.83 -18.30
C THR A 384 8.73 -23.69 -17.03
N GLY A 385 9.83 -23.55 -16.32
CA GLY A 385 9.98 -24.11 -14.97
C GLY A 385 9.26 -23.25 -13.95
N LEU A 386 9.50 -21.92 -13.98
CA LEU A 386 8.84 -20.97 -13.08
C LEU A 386 7.34 -20.82 -13.34
N TYR A 387 6.95 -20.84 -14.62
CA TYR A 387 5.57 -20.65 -15.05
C TYR A 387 5.12 -21.84 -15.90
N PRO A 388 4.90 -23.02 -15.26
CA PRO A 388 4.50 -24.22 -15.96
C PRO A 388 3.07 -24.12 -16.51
N VAL A 389 2.72 -25.05 -17.36
CA VAL A 389 1.32 -25.26 -17.78
C VAL A 389 0.54 -25.79 -16.60
N ASP A 390 -0.49 -25.04 -16.18
CA ASP A 390 -1.42 -25.43 -15.13
C ASP A 390 -2.78 -24.79 -15.39
N PRO A 391 -3.90 -25.53 -15.27
CA PRO A 391 -5.22 -24.95 -15.48
C PRO A 391 -5.46 -23.73 -14.59
N VAL A 392 -5.88 -22.62 -15.22
CA VAL A 392 -6.19 -21.31 -14.60
C VAL A 392 -4.92 -20.52 -14.18
N GLU A 393 -3.99 -21.11 -13.45
CA GLU A 393 -2.87 -20.39 -12.81
C GLU A 393 -1.59 -20.41 -13.64
N GLY A 394 -1.47 -21.36 -14.57
CA GLY A 394 -0.27 -21.57 -15.34
C GLY A 394 -0.10 -20.67 -16.56
N SER A 395 0.94 -20.99 -17.33
CA SER A 395 1.29 -20.32 -18.59
C SER A 395 1.63 -21.33 -19.68
N ALA A 396 0.92 -21.31 -20.81
CA ALA A 396 1.17 -22.21 -21.95
C ALA A 396 2.54 -21.98 -22.60
N ASN A 397 3.14 -20.82 -22.42
CA ASN A 397 4.40 -20.44 -23.05
C ASN A 397 5.50 -20.04 -22.05
N GLY A 398 5.27 -20.21 -20.74
CA GLY A 398 6.20 -19.88 -19.67
C GLY A 398 6.42 -18.38 -19.46
N SER A 399 5.56 -17.52 -19.97
CA SER A 399 5.70 -16.06 -19.83
C SER A 399 4.79 -15.52 -18.73
N PRO A 400 5.30 -14.65 -17.84
CA PRO A 400 4.49 -14.02 -16.79
C PRO A 400 3.67 -12.84 -17.32
N LYS A 401 3.71 -12.54 -18.61
CA LYS A 401 3.10 -11.33 -19.17
C LYS A 401 1.60 -11.26 -18.90
N THR A 402 1.21 -10.28 -18.07
CA THR A 402 -0.19 -9.96 -17.79
C THR A 402 -0.43 -8.48 -18.02
N THR A 403 -1.51 -8.12 -18.69
CA THR A 403 -1.91 -6.72 -18.92
C THR A 403 -3.41 -6.57 -18.78
N GLY A 404 -3.83 -5.47 -18.16
CA GLY A 404 -5.25 -5.22 -18.00
C GLY A 404 -5.57 -3.78 -17.61
N PHE A 405 -6.86 -3.55 -17.45
CA PHE A 405 -7.38 -2.29 -16.95
C PHE A 405 -8.42 -2.53 -15.87
N ILE A 406 -8.61 -1.53 -15.00
CA ILE A 406 -9.60 -1.54 -13.93
C ILE A 406 -10.43 -0.27 -14.03
N GLY A 407 -11.74 -0.41 -13.96
CA GLY A 407 -12.67 0.71 -13.80
C GLY A 407 -13.44 0.54 -12.50
N GLU A 408 -13.52 1.60 -11.69
CA GLU A 408 -14.24 1.55 -10.41
C GLU A 408 -15.13 2.78 -10.26
N VAL A 409 -16.33 2.56 -9.75
CA VAL A 409 -17.29 3.60 -9.38
C VAL A 409 -17.67 3.38 -7.93
N ASP A 410 -17.49 4.41 -7.12
CA ASP A 410 -17.77 4.39 -5.70
C ASP A 410 -18.86 5.36 -5.31
N TYR A 411 -19.65 4.95 -4.31
CA TYR A 411 -20.63 5.79 -3.65
C TYR A 411 -20.53 5.65 -2.13
N ASP A 412 -20.25 6.75 -1.45
CA ASP A 412 -20.14 6.86 0.00
C ASP A 412 -21.43 7.51 0.56
N PRO A 413 -22.49 6.72 0.90
CA PRO A 413 -23.71 7.26 1.50
C PRO A 413 -23.43 7.94 2.84
N TRP A 414 -22.45 7.44 3.58
CA TRP A 414 -21.87 7.99 4.80
C TRP A 414 -20.35 7.88 4.72
N GLU A 415 -19.62 8.74 5.42
CA GLU A 415 -18.15 8.75 5.41
C GLU A 415 -17.48 7.43 5.86
N ASN A 416 -18.23 6.60 6.57
CA ASN A 416 -17.77 5.29 7.04
C ASN A 416 -18.38 4.11 6.28
N VAL A 417 -19.07 4.37 5.18
CA VAL A 417 -19.67 3.34 4.31
C VAL A 417 -19.37 3.65 2.86
N ARG A 418 -18.74 2.72 2.16
CA ARG A 418 -18.44 2.76 0.74
C ARG A 418 -19.13 1.61 0.04
N LEU A 419 -19.83 1.90 -1.02
CA LEU A 419 -20.38 0.93 -1.96
C LEU A 419 -19.63 1.10 -3.28
N GLY A 420 -19.10 0.02 -3.82
CA GLY A 420 -18.30 0.09 -5.05
C GLY A 420 -18.71 -0.96 -6.07
N LEU A 421 -18.52 -0.61 -7.33
CA LEU A 421 -18.59 -1.48 -8.48
C LEU A 421 -17.27 -1.37 -9.23
N GLN A 422 -16.53 -2.48 -9.30
CA GLN A 422 -15.24 -2.58 -9.96
C GLN A 422 -15.32 -3.57 -11.11
N TYR A 423 -14.74 -3.23 -12.24
CA TYR A 423 -14.54 -4.13 -13.37
C TYR A 423 -13.05 -4.23 -13.69
N THR A 424 -12.53 -5.45 -13.73
CA THR A 424 -11.17 -5.78 -14.18
C THR A 424 -11.24 -6.51 -15.50
N GLY A 425 -10.53 -6.00 -16.52
CA GLY A 425 -10.47 -6.62 -17.83
C GLY A 425 -9.04 -6.92 -18.24
N TYR A 426 -8.79 -8.13 -18.73
CA TYR A 426 -7.45 -8.60 -19.11
C TYR A 426 -7.29 -8.61 -20.63
N GLY A 427 -6.18 -8.00 -21.10
CA GLY A 427 -5.75 -8.11 -22.50
C GLY A 427 -4.81 -9.29 -22.73
N ASN A 428 -3.97 -9.60 -21.74
CA ASN A 428 -3.16 -10.81 -21.64
C ASN A 428 -3.22 -11.28 -20.18
N PHE A 429 -3.12 -12.59 -20.01
CA PHE A 429 -2.99 -13.22 -18.70
C PHE A 429 -1.94 -14.31 -18.80
N ASN A 430 -0.95 -14.34 -17.93
CA ASN A 430 0.15 -15.32 -17.88
C ASN A 430 0.70 -15.72 -19.28
N GLY A 431 0.99 -14.71 -20.11
CA GLY A 431 1.66 -14.88 -21.39
C GLY A 431 0.78 -14.93 -22.63
N GLY A 432 -0.54 -15.11 -22.51
CA GLY A 432 -1.44 -15.25 -23.65
C GLY A 432 -2.71 -14.40 -23.56
N SER A 433 -3.34 -14.15 -24.70
CA SER A 433 -4.71 -13.62 -24.76
C SER A 433 -5.73 -14.72 -24.98
N THR A 434 -5.32 -15.83 -25.60
CA THR A 434 -6.12 -17.02 -25.87
C THR A 434 -5.34 -18.24 -25.40
N ASP A 435 -6.04 -19.23 -24.83
CA ASP A 435 -5.47 -20.49 -24.32
C ASP A 435 -4.18 -20.24 -23.52
N TYR A 436 -4.23 -19.25 -22.60
CA TYR A 436 -3.04 -18.78 -21.90
C TYR A 436 -2.45 -19.82 -20.95
N ASP A 437 -3.30 -20.70 -20.42
CA ASP A 437 -2.95 -21.75 -19.45
C ASP A 437 -2.60 -23.10 -20.12
N GLY A 438 -2.83 -23.22 -21.45
CA GLY A 438 -2.67 -24.47 -22.19
C GLY A 438 -3.79 -25.48 -21.96
N SER A 439 -4.88 -25.06 -21.30
CA SER A 439 -6.07 -25.86 -20.99
C SER A 439 -7.34 -25.33 -21.64
N GLY A 440 -7.21 -24.27 -22.47
CA GLY A 440 -8.27 -23.67 -23.26
C GLY A 440 -8.86 -22.39 -22.66
N ARG A 441 -8.32 -21.86 -21.56
CA ARG A 441 -8.82 -20.64 -20.93
C ARG A 441 -8.23 -19.39 -21.57
N ASP A 442 -9.07 -18.44 -21.94
CA ASP A 442 -8.68 -17.16 -22.52
C ASP A 442 -8.47 -16.10 -21.42
N ALA A 443 -7.62 -15.11 -21.65
CA ALA A 443 -7.43 -14.01 -20.69
C ALA A 443 -8.73 -13.29 -20.32
N SER A 444 -9.66 -13.17 -21.29
CA SER A 444 -10.97 -12.54 -21.09
C SER A 444 -11.90 -13.33 -20.19
N ASP A 445 -11.67 -14.63 -20.00
CA ASP A 445 -12.47 -15.48 -19.12
C ASP A 445 -12.28 -15.09 -17.65
N ASN A 446 -11.12 -14.51 -17.34
CA ASN A 446 -10.79 -13.96 -16.01
C ASN A 446 -11.32 -12.53 -15.77
N ASN A 447 -11.99 -11.91 -16.76
CA ASN A 447 -12.59 -10.59 -16.56
C ASN A 447 -13.59 -10.68 -15.41
N THR A 448 -13.44 -9.75 -14.46
CA THR A 448 -14.13 -9.81 -13.17
C THR A 448 -14.99 -8.57 -12.98
N LEU A 449 -16.24 -8.79 -12.58
CA LEU A 449 -17.10 -7.75 -12.03
C LEU A 449 -17.25 -7.98 -10.53
N LEU A 450 -16.79 -7.04 -9.73
CA LEU A 450 -16.84 -7.05 -8.28
C LEU A 450 -17.79 -5.96 -7.78
N LEU A 451 -18.85 -6.35 -7.10
CA LEU A 451 -19.70 -5.46 -6.31
C LEU A 451 -19.29 -5.60 -4.84
N PHE A 452 -19.04 -4.50 -4.15
CA PHE A 452 -18.63 -4.56 -2.76
C PHE A 452 -19.30 -3.50 -1.88
N ALA A 453 -19.37 -3.82 -0.60
CA ALA A 453 -19.71 -2.90 0.47
C ALA A 453 -18.58 -2.91 1.51
N TRP A 454 -18.15 -1.73 1.92
CA TRP A 454 -17.08 -1.52 2.90
C TRP A 454 -17.62 -0.64 4.02
N LEU A 455 -17.62 -1.15 5.26
CA LEU A 455 -18.11 -0.48 6.45
C LEU A 455 -16.99 -0.36 7.47
N ALA A 456 -16.74 0.84 8.01
CA ALA A 456 -15.77 1.10 9.07
C ALA A 456 -16.45 1.70 10.30
N PHE A 457 -16.11 1.24 11.52
CA PHE A 457 -16.76 1.66 12.78
C PHE A 457 -15.86 1.54 14.01
#